data_ed21d8b75eabe3586d6dc89020c40f85
#
_entry.id   ed21d8b75eabe3586d6dc89020c40f85
#
_cell.length_a   1.000
_cell.length_b   1.000
_cell.length_c   1.000
_cell.angle_alpha   90.00
_cell.angle_beta   90.00
_cell.angle_gamma   90.00
#
_symmetry.space_group_name_H-M   'P 1'
#
loop_
_entity.id
_entity.type
_entity.pdbx_description
1 polymer ?
#
loop_
_entity_poly.entity_id
_entity_poly.type
_entity_poly.pdbx_seq_one_letter_code
_entity_poly.pdbx_strand_id
1 'polypeptide(L)'
;MYKRQTIVCGLTIGEYSLIGAGSVVTRNIKPFELVFGNPARHRGWVSVAGNRLIFNDNNIAEDSFDNSKYKLSNHKVQLIS
;
A
#
# COMPACT_ATOMS: atom_id res chain seq x y z
N MET A 1 -12.31 1.11 -5.11
CA MET A 1 -11.12 0.37 -4.70
C MET A 1 -11.41 -0.80 -3.77
N TYR A 2 -12.42 -0.69 -2.94
CA TYR A 2 -12.73 -1.76 -1.96
C TYR A 2 -13.84 -2.70 -2.41
N LYS A 3 -14.06 -2.79 -3.72
CA LYS A 3 -15.08 -3.68 -4.27
C LYS A 3 -14.60 -5.12 -4.21
N ARG A 4 -15.50 -6.03 -3.82
CA ARG A 4 -15.24 -7.47 -3.77
C ARG A 4 -14.16 -7.89 -2.79
N GLN A 5 -13.79 -7.01 -1.85
CA GLN A 5 -12.94 -7.39 -0.73
C GLN A 5 -13.80 -7.66 0.49
N THR A 6 -13.28 -8.51 1.37
CA THR A 6 -13.87 -8.73 2.69
C THR A 6 -12.96 -8.09 3.72
N ILE A 7 -13.51 -7.13 4.48
CA ILE A 7 -12.76 -6.42 5.52
C ILE A 7 -13.45 -6.69 6.85
N VAL A 8 -12.71 -7.24 7.80
CA VAL A 8 -13.23 -7.52 9.14
C VAL A 8 -13.52 -6.19 9.83
N CYS A 9 -14.66 -6.13 10.56
CA CYS A 9 -15.06 -4.91 11.26
C CYS A 9 -14.01 -4.46 12.27
N GLY A 10 -13.89 -3.13 12.44
CA GLY A 10 -12.99 -2.54 13.42
C GLY A 10 -11.56 -2.34 12.93
N LEU A 11 -11.27 -2.71 11.69
CA LEU A 11 -9.94 -2.50 11.12
C LEU A 11 -9.81 -1.11 10.52
N THR A 12 -8.58 -0.58 10.55
CA THR A 12 -8.23 0.68 9.93
C THR A 12 -7.54 0.41 8.60
N ILE A 13 -8.01 1.06 7.55
CA ILE A 13 -7.40 0.97 6.21
C ILE A 13 -6.67 2.29 5.95
N GLY A 14 -5.36 2.22 5.76
CA GLY A 14 -4.54 3.40 5.52
C GLY A 14 -4.86 4.10 4.21
N GLU A 15 -4.55 5.41 4.15
CA GLU A 15 -4.77 6.20 2.94
C GLU A 15 -3.93 5.67 1.78
N TYR A 16 -4.49 5.70 0.59
CA TYR A 16 -3.83 5.30 -0.65
C TYR A 16 -3.37 3.84 -0.68
N SER A 17 -3.82 3.02 0.27
CA SER A 17 -3.55 1.58 0.21
C SER A 17 -4.33 0.95 -0.94
N LEU A 18 -3.78 -0.14 -1.48
CA LEU A 18 -4.42 -0.90 -2.56
C LEU A 18 -4.71 -2.30 -2.07
N ILE A 19 -5.98 -2.70 -2.15
CA ILE A 19 -6.42 -4.03 -1.72
C ILE A 19 -6.93 -4.76 -2.95
N GLY A 20 -6.32 -5.90 -3.26
CA GLY A 20 -6.70 -6.69 -4.42
C GLY A 20 -8.11 -7.24 -4.31
N ALA A 21 -8.80 -7.37 -5.45
CA ALA A 21 -10.14 -7.91 -5.49
C ALA A 21 -10.14 -9.37 -4.98
N GLY A 22 -11.17 -9.71 -4.20
CA GLY A 22 -11.28 -11.05 -3.62
C GLY A 22 -10.44 -11.28 -2.38
N SER A 23 -9.71 -10.27 -1.92
CA SER A 23 -8.87 -10.39 -0.72
C SER A 23 -9.72 -10.40 0.55
N VAL A 24 -9.21 -11.06 1.60
CA VAL A 24 -9.82 -11.04 2.92
C VAL A 24 -8.86 -10.32 3.87
N VAL A 25 -9.24 -9.11 4.31
CA VAL A 25 -8.42 -8.27 5.18
C VAL A 25 -8.73 -8.58 6.63
N THR A 26 -7.73 -9.05 7.37
CA THR A 26 -7.87 -9.47 8.77
C THR A 26 -7.01 -8.66 9.73
N ARG A 27 -6.31 -7.63 9.24
CA ARG A 27 -5.49 -6.75 10.07
C ARG A 27 -5.55 -5.33 9.55
N ASN A 28 -5.06 -4.38 10.35
CA ASN A 28 -4.97 -3.00 9.91
C ASN A 28 -4.02 -2.87 8.73
N ILE A 29 -4.36 -2.03 7.78
CA ILE A 29 -3.57 -1.79 6.57
C ILE A 29 -2.89 -0.44 6.69
N LYS A 30 -1.58 -0.40 6.47
CA LYS A 30 -0.80 0.84 6.53
C LYS A 30 -1.03 1.68 5.28
N PRO A 31 -0.81 3.01 5.38
CA PRO A 31 -0.88 3.86 4.18
C PRO A 31 0.09 3.37 3.09
N PHE A 32 -0.32 3.49 1.85
CA PHE A 32 0.45 3.09 0.66
C PHE A 32 0.78 1.59 0.60
N GLU A 33 0.12 0.78 1.41
CA GLU A 33 0.39 -0.66 1.43
C GLU A 33 -0.40 -1.38 0.34
N LEU A 34 0.28 -2.31 -0.35
CA LEU A 34 -0.36 -3.20 -1.32
C LEU A 34 -0.56 -4.56 -0.66
N VAL A 35 -1.81 -5.00 -0.57
CA VAL A 35 -2.15 -6.31 0.01
C VAL A 35 -3.13 -7.05 -0.90
N PHE A 36 -3.00 -8.37 -0.95
CA PHE A 36 -4.00 -9.22 -1.59
C PHE A 36 -3.87 -10.65 -1.08
N GLY A 37 -4.91 -11.42 -1.32
CA GLY A 37 -4.97 -12.83 -0.94
C GLY A 37 -6.01 -13.11 0.14
N ASN A 38 -6.10 -14.37 0.53
CA ASN A 38 -7.01 -14.84 1.58
C ASN A 38 -6.24 -15.74 2.56
N PRO A 39 -5.85 -15.25 3.77
CA PRO A 39 -5.97 -13.86 4.22
C PRO A 39 -5.03 -12.92 3.45
N ALA A 40 -5.38 -11.64 3.41
CA ALA A 40 -4.59 -10.64 2.70
C ALA A 40 -3.20 -10.52 3.32
N ARG A 41 -2.17 -10.54 2.47
CA ARG A 41 -0.78 -10.44 2.89
C ARG A 41 -0.13 -9.22 2.27
N HIS A 42 0.84 -8.66 2.98
CA HIS A 42 1.66 -7.56 2.45
C HIS A 42 2.39 -8.02 1.19
N ARG A 43 2.20 -7.30 0.09
CA ARG A 43 2.81 -7.63 -1.20
C ARG A 43 3.69 -6.52 -1.75
N GLY A 44 3.71 -5.37 -1.11
CA GLY A 44 4.53 -4.24 -1.55
C GLY A 44 3.93 -2.92 -1.13
N TRP A 45 4.34 -1.90 -1.83
CA TRP A 45 3.89 -0.52 -1.59
C TRP A 45 3.46 0.10 -2.91
N VAL A 46 2.52 1.04 -2.83
CA VAL A 46 2.01 1.73 -4.02
C VAL A 46 2.05 3.24 -3.81
N SER A 47 2.09 3.98 -4.92
CA SER A 47 2.04 5.44 -4.90
C SER A 47 0.60 5.93 -4.79
N VAL A 48 0.43 7.25 -4.64
CA VAL A 48 -0.88 7.89 -4.68
C VAL A 48 -1.63 7.55 -5.96
N ALA A 49 -0.91 7.42 -7.08
CA ALA A 49 -1.50 7.06 -8.37
C ALA A 49 -1.82 5.56 -8.49
N GLY A 50 -1.46 4.74 -7.49
CA GLY A 50 -1.71 3.30 -7.51
C GLY A 50 -0.62 2.49 -8.20
N ASN A 51 0.51 3.09 -8.54
CA ASN A 51 1.64 2.41 -9.17
C ASN A 51 2.52 1.75 -8.11
N ARG A 52 3.01 0.55 -8.40
CA ARG A 52 3.87 -0.16 -7.47
C ARG A 52 5.19 0.58 -7.29
N LEU A 53 5.58 0.77 -6.04
CA LEU A 53 6.84 1.44 -5.71
C LEU A 53 7.96 0.42 -5.56
N ILE A 54 9.15 0.78 -6.08
CA ILE A 54 10.37 -0.01 -5.94
C ILE A 54 11.39 0.87 -5.24
N PHE A 55 11.79 0.46 -4.04
CA PHE A 55 12.71 1.26 -3.23
C PHE A 55 14.16 0.88 -3.56
N ASN A 56 15.01 1.90 -3.63
CA ASN A 56 16.44 1.70 -3.84
C ASN A 56 17.18 1.43 -2.52
N ASP A 57 18.51 1.39 -2.54
CA ASP A 57 19.31 1.11 -1.35
C ASP A 57 19.15 2.17 -0.26
N ASN A 58 18.71 3.36 -0.61
CA ASN A 58 18.43 4.44 0.33
C ASN A 58 17.00 4.43 0.84
N ASN A 59 16.22 3.40 0.51
CA ASN A 59 14.80 3.29 0.86
C ASN A 59 13.95 4.42 0.25
N ILE A 60 14.33 4.89 -0.93
CA ILE A 60 13.62 5.92 -1.68
C ILE A 60 13.05 5.30 -2.95
N ALA A 61 11.78 5.54 -3.20
CA ALA A 61 11.13 5.16 -4.45
C ALA A 61 10.59 6.40 -5.14
N GLU A 62 10.61 6.38 -6.47
CA GLU A 62 10.05 7.45 -7.28
C GLU A 62 8.97 6.89 -8.18
N ASP A 63 7.81 7.54 -8.21
CA ASP A 63 6.75 7.21 -9.13
C ASP A 63 7.01 7.94 -10.46
N SER A 64 7.22 7.20 -11.53
CA SER A 64 7.50 7.78 -12.83
C SER A 64 6.29 8.50 -13.44
N PHE A 65 5.10 8.27 -12.92
CA PHE A 65 3.90 8.91 -13.45
C PHE A 65 3.87 10.42 -13.14
N ASP A 66 4.17 10.80 -11.89
CA ASP A 66 4.09 12.19 -11.45
C ASP A 66 5.38 12.68 -10.80
N ASN A 67 6.44 11.88 -10.83
CA ASN A 67 7.75 12.15 -10.24
C ASN A 67 7.70 12.36 -8.72
N SER A 68 6.67 11.85 -8.06
CA SER A 68 6.59 11.88 -6.60
C SER A 68 7.63 10.93 -6.00
N LYS A 69 8.21 11.34 -4.89
CA LYS A 69 9.20 10.53 -4.18
C LYS A 69 8.64 10.06 -2.85
N TYR A 70 8.96 8.83 -2.49
CA TYR A 70 8.48 8.19 -1.28
C TYR A 70 9.64 7.61 -0.51
N LYS A 71 9.56 7.66 0.81
CA LYS A 71 10.59 7.08 1.67
C LYS A 71 9.99 5.99 2.54
N LEU A 72 10.67 4.84 2.59
CA LEU A 72 10.31 3.73 3.47
C LEU A 72 11.12 3.85 4.77
N SER A 73 10.43 3.90 5.91
CA SER A 73 11.07 3.97 7.22
C SER A 73 10.20 3.23 8.23
N ASN A 74 10.79 2.34 9.01
CA ASN A 74 10.09 1.56 10.04
C ASN A 74 8.84 0.85 9.50
N HIS A 75 8.97 0.26 8.31
CA HIS A 75 7.86 -0.41 7.61
C HIS A 75 6.68 0.52 7.31
N LYS A 76 6.96 1.81 7.12
CA LYS A 76 5.96 2.80 6.72
C LYS A 76 6.50 3.61 5.56
N VAL A 77 5.61 3.92 4.62
CA VAL A 77 5.95 4.73 3.46
C VAL A 77 5.43 6.15 3.69
N GLN A 78 6.26 7.14 3.36
CA GLN A 78 5.91 8.55 3.46
C GLN A 78 6.17 9.23 2.13
N LEU A 79 5.26 10.11 1.73
CA LEU A 79 5.44 10.96 0.57
C LEU A 79 6.34 12.12 0.97
N ILE A 80 7.47 12.27 0.29
CA ILE A 80 8.47 13.30 0.65
C ILE A 80 8.61 14.40 -0.41
N SER A 81 8.03 14.22 -1.58
CA SER A 81 8.01 15.33 -2.55
C SER A 81 7.04 15.10 -3.72
#